data_e63e98c62911c0ec682c69282ddd39e2
#
_entry.id   e63e98c62911c0ec682c69282ddd39e2
#
_cell.length_a   1.000
_cell.length_b   1.000
_cell.length_c   1.000
_cell.angle_alpha   90.00
_cell.angle_beta   90.00
_cell.angle_gamma   90.00
#
_symmetry.space_group_name_H-M   'P 1'
#
loop_
_entity.id
_entity.type
_entity.pdbx_description
1 polymer ?
#
loop_
_entity_poly.entity_id
_entity_poly.type
_entity_poly.pdbx_seq_one_letter_code
_entity_poly.pdbx_strand_id
1 'polypeptide(L)'
;MLEVLCSDEFLDRAPREVYAILLERGRYLCSIRTMYRILSERKAVRERRKLRDHPENAVPRCCARAPNQLWSWDITKLAGPSRTWFNLYVVLDVFSRYVVTWLIARRESSALATRLIEHALIAEGIDEDQLTIHADRGAPMTSRSLAQLLAGLGVERSHSRPRVSNDNPFSEAQFKTLKYCPDYPGRFADIEAARAWCTSFVGWYNHDHRHEGIGLFTPADVHFGRHRALGRIRQRALDAAYASHPERFVRGRPSAPSVPPEVWINRPTDAILSAAPPATPSPQPFRGEAGELEGRPIPAPQRRQPAVFPPSDLALTS
;
A
#
# COMPACT_ATOMS: atom_id res chain seq x y z
N MET A 1 -32.01 -35.56 1.64
CA MET A 1 -30.91 -35.57 0.61
C MET A 1 -30.06 -34.35 0.65
N LEU A 2 -30.65 -33.14 0.64
CA LEU A 2 -29.88 -31.90 0.74
C LEU A 2 -29.05 -31.85 2.04
N GLU A 3 -29.65 -32.19 3.16
CA GLU A 3 -28.98 -32.28 4.47
C GLU A 3 -27.76 -33.21 4.43
N VAL A 4 -27.90 -34.35 3.77
CA VAL A 4 -26.78 -35.28 3.60
C VAL A 4 -25.66 -34.66 2.77
N LEU A 5 -25.98 -34.00 1.64
CA LEU A 5 -24.99 -33.35 0.79
C LEU A 5 -24.32 -32.14 1.45
N CYS A 6 -24.99 -31.52 2.40
CA CYS A 6 -24.48 -30.35 3.14
C CYS A 6 -23.93 -30.68 4.53
N SER A 7 -23.90 -31.98 4.91
CA SER A 7 -23.30 -32.41 6.18
C SER A 7 -21.78 -32.20 6.19
N ASP A 8 -21.20 -32.04 7.36
CA ASP A 8 -19.73 -31.85 7.53
C ASP A 8 -18.92 -32.96 6.87
N GLU A 9 -19.48 -34.20 6.83
CA GLU A 9 -18.84 -35.34 6.19
C GLU A 9 -18.78 -35.23 4.66
N PHE A 10 -19.78 -34.61 4.03
CA PHE A 10 -19.94 -34.61 2.57
C PHE A 10 -19.83 -33.22 1.92
N LEU A 11 -19.65 -32.17 2.72
CA LEU A 11 -19.64 -30.79 2.25
C LEU A 11 -18.60 -30.53 1.17
N ASP A 12 -17.41 -31.12 1.32
CA ASP A 12 -16.28 -30.95 0.40
C ASP A 12 -16.22 -32.03 -0.71
N ARG A 13 -17.15 -32.98 -0.74
CA ARG A 13 -17.15 -34.11 -1.67
C ARG A 13 -18.05 -33.84 -2.88
N ALA A 14 -17.60 -34.29 -4.05
CA ALA A 14 -18.46 -34.25 -5.23
C ALA A 14 -19.68 -35.17 -5.09
N PRO A 15 -20.87 -34.80 -5.63
CA PRO A 15 -22.05 -35.69 -5.55
C PRO A 15 -21.83 -37.12 -6.04
N ARG A 16 -20.90 -37.34 -6.96
CA ARG A 16 -20.50 -38.68 -7.43
C ARG A 16 -19.79 -39.49 -6.35
N GLU A 17 -18.92 -38.82 -5.58
CA GLU A 17 -18.21 -39.46 -4.44
C GLU A 17 -19.22 -39.81 -3.32
N VAL A 18 -20.10 -38.84 -2.98
CA VAL A 18 -21.16 -39.05 -1.99
C VAL A 18 -22.05 -40.23 -2.38
N TYR A 19 -22.41 -40.34 -3.66
CA TYR A 19 -23.19 -41.44 -4.18
C TYR A 19 -22.47 -42.78 -3.97
N ALA A 20 -21.19 -42.88 -4.34
CA ALA A 20 -20.38 -44.08 -4.17
C ALA A 20 -20.28 -44.50 -2.70
N ILE A 21 -19.98 -43.57 -1.80
CA ILE A 21 -19.85 -43.82 -0.35
C ILE A 21 -21.19 -44.30 0.26
N LEU A 22 -22.29 -43.67 -0.16
CA LEU A 22 -23.61 -44.10 0.33
C LEU A 22 -23.95 -45.50 -0.15
N LEU A 23 -23.62 -45.86 -1.39
CA LEU A 23 -23.81 -47.24 -1.89
C LEU A 23 -22.95 -48.28 -1.13
N GLU A 24 -21.69 -47.97 -0.86
CA GLU A 24 -20.79 -48.80 -0.06
C GLU A 24 -21.33 -49.03 1.36
N ARG A 25 -22.12 -48.09 1.89
CA ARG A 25 -22.83 -48.19 3.17
C ARG A 25 -24.19 -48.84 3.05
N GLY A 26 -24.52 -49.42 1.90
CA GLY A 26 -25.82 -50.07 1.65
C GLY A 26 -26.99 -49.08 1.53
N ARG A 27 -26.75 -47.79 1.29
CA ARG A 27 -27.77 -46.75 1.25
C ARG A 27 -27.91 -46.15 -0.16
N TYR A 28 -29.01 -46.39 -0.83
CA TYR A 28 -29.38 -45.68 -2.05
C TYR A 28 -30.43 -44.62 -1.73
N LEU A 29 -30.10 -43.33 -1.93
CA LEU A 29 -31.02 -42.23 -1.70
C LEU A 29 -31.64 -41.67 -2.98
N CYS A 30 -30.82 -41.40 -4.00
CA CYS A 30 -31.24 -40.96 -5.33
C CYS A 30 -30.10 -41.04 -6.33
N SER A 31 -30.39 -40.84 -7.62
CA SER A 31 -29.36 -40.85 -8.65
C SER A 31 -28.42 -39.63 -8.52
N ILE A 32 -27.21 -39.73 -9.06
CA ILE A 32 -26.23 -38.65 -9.15
C ILE A 32 -26.84 -37.39 -9.85
N ARG A 33 -27.62 -37.61 -10.91
CA ARG A 33 -28.31 -36.52 -11.63
C ARG A 33 -29.29 -35.78 -10.70
N THR A 34 -30.03 -36.53 -9.86
CA THR A 34 -30.95 -35.93 -8.89
C THR A 34 -30.22 -35.14 -7.83
N MET A 35 -29.05 -35.63 -7.36
CA MET A 35 -28.20 -34.86 -6.42
C MET A 35 -27.75 -33.51 -6.99
N TYR A 36 -27.27 -33.48 -8.24
CA TYR A 36 -26.92 -32.24 -8.93
C TYR A 36 -28.13 -31.32 -9.14
N ARG A 37 -29.32 -31.87 -9.46
CA ARG A 37 -30.54 -31.08 -9.62
C ARG A 37 -30.93 -30.39 -8.32
N ILE A 38 -30.93 -31.12 -7.19
CA ILE A 38 -31.26 -30.60 -5.86
C ILE A 38 -30.30 -29.47 -5.46
N LEU A 39 -29.01 -29.65 -5.69
CA LEU A 39 -28.00 -28.63 -5.44
C LEU A 39 -28.17 -27.42 -6.33
N SER A 40 -28.56 -27.61 -7.61
CA SER A 40 -28.79 -26.51 -8.56
C SER A 40 -30.01 -25.68 -8.18
N GLU A 41 -31.13 -26.33 -7.84
CA GLU A 41 -32.39 -25.68 -7.42
C GLU A 41 -32.17 -24.80 -6.17
N ARG A 42 -31.28 -25.21 -5.29
CA ARG A 42 -30.92 -24.46 -4.07
C ARG A 42 -29.70 -23.55 -4.24
N LYS A 43 -29.21 -23.33 -5.48
CA LYS A 43 -27.99 -22.56 -5.80
C LYS A 43 -26.76 -23.05 -5.03
N ALA A 44 -26.76 -24.28 -4.51
CA ALA A 44 -25.74 -24.83 -3.64
C ALA A 44 -24.60 -25.55 -4.38
N VAL A 45 -24.66 -25.69 -5.72
CA VAL A 45 -23.63 -26.40 -6.52
C VAL A 45 -22.26 -25.72 -6.43
N ARG A 46 -22.24 -24.37 -6.34
CA ARG A 46 -21.02 -23.58 -6.21
C ARG A 46 -20.74 -23.09 -4.80
N GLU A 47 -21.71 -23.15 -3.91
CA GLU A 47 -21.67 -22.47 -2.61
C GLU A 47 -21.47 -23.41 -1.41
N ARG A 48 -21.50 -24.74 -1.60
CA ARG A 48 -21.30 -25.69 -0.48
C ARG A 48 -19.99 -25.47 0.27
N ARG A 49 -18.91 -25.11 -0.45
CA ARG A 49 -17.61 -24.78 0.13
C ARG A 49 -17.55 -23.38 0.76
N LYS A 50 -18.55 -22.52 0.46
CA LYS A 50 -18.66 -21.17 1.03
C LYS A 50 -19.48 -21.14 2.32
N LEU A 51 -20.12 -22.25 2.69
CA LEU A 51 -20.89 -22.36 3.95
C LEU A 51 -20.00 -22.58 5.18
N ARG A 52 -18.68 -22.69 5.03
CA ARG A 52 -17.79 -22.37 6.13
C ARG A 52 -17.93 -20.86 6.35
N ASP A 53 -18.46 -20.46 7.51
CA ASP A 53 -18.34 -19.10 8.00
C ASP A 53 -16.86 -18.75 8.07
N HIS A 54 -16.35 -18.24 6.94
CA HIS A 54 -15.09 -17.51 6.98
C HIS A 54 -15.44 -16.21 7.68
N PRO A 55 -14.86 -15.93 8.85
CA PRO A 55 -15.07 -14.65 9.50
C PRO A 55 -14.84 -13.57 8.45
N GLU A 56 -15.78 -12.63 8.31
CA GLU A 56 -15.63 -11.50 7.39
C GLU A 56 -14.28 -10.86 7.68
N ASN A 57 -13.40 -10.85 6.68
CA ASN A 57 -12.11 -10.20 6.85
C ASN A 57 -12.38 -8.72 7.16
N ALA A 58 -12.00 -8.30 8.36
CA ALA A 58 -12.16 -6.93 8.79
C ALA A 58 -11.54 -5.98 7.76
N VAL A 59 -12.25 -4.88 7.45
CA VAL A 59 -11.73 -3.84 6.57
C VAL A 59 -10.50 -3.23 7.23
N PRO A 60 -9.30 -3.29 6.62
CA PRO A 60 -8.13 -2.65 7.18
C PRO A 60 -8.36 -1.13 7.21
N ARG A 61 -8.26 -0.53 8.38
CA ARG A 61 -8.43 0.91 8.59
C ARG A 61 -7.17 1.49 9.18
N CYS A 62 -6.37 2.12 8.34
CA CYS A 62 -5.12 2.71 8.77
C CYS A 62 -5.13 4.21 8.50
N CYS A 63 -4.62 5.00 9.44
CA CYS A 63 -4.56 6.46 9.38
C CYS A 63 -3.11 6.93 9.58
N ALA A 64 -2.67 7.88 8.76
CA ALA A 64 -1.45 8.63 8.96
C ALA A 64 -1.74 10.12 9.08
N ARG A 65 -1.14 10.78 10.06
CA ARG A 65 -1.21 12.23 10.29
C ARG A 65 0.14 12.93 10.10
N ALA A 66 1.18 12.15 9.92
CA ALA A 66 2.53 12.62 9.66
C ALA A 66 3.30 11.57 8.83
N PRO A 67 4.43 11.94 8.20
CA PRO A 67 5.35 10.97 7.62
C PRO A 67 5.79 9.90 8.63
N ASN A 68 6.13 8.72 8.11
CA ASN A 68 6.65 7.60 8.90
C ASN A 68 5.68 7.03 9.96
N GLN A 69 4.36 7.22 9.76
CA GLN A 69 3.31 6.58 10.57
C GLN A 69 2.64 5.40 9.84
N LEU A 70 2.58 5.45 8.53
CA LEU A 70 1.96 4.41 7.72
C LEU A 70 2.73 4.27 6.41
N TRP A 71 3.32 3.10 6.20
CA TRP A 71 3.88 2.75 4.90
C TRP A 71 3.00 1.74 4.19
N SER A 72 2.89 1.91 2.89
CA SER A 72 2.32 0.93 1.97
C SER A 72 3.46 0.31 1.18
N TRP A 73 3.50 -1.02 1.04
CA TRP A 73 4.45 -1.65 0.16
C TRP A 73 3.81 -2.70 -0.73
N ASP A 74 4.37 -2.84 -1.91
CA ASP A 74 3.87 -3.73 -2.92
C ASP A 74 4.95 -4.08 -3.94
N ILE A 75 4.69 -5.12 -4.75
CA ILE A 75 5.60 -5.62 -5.79
C ILE A 75 4.91 -5.55 -7.13
N THR A 76 5.52 -4.85 -8.09
CA THR A 76 5.03 -4.86 -9.47
C THR A 76 6.04 -5.49 -10.42
N LYS A 77 5.54 -6.03 -11.53
CA LYS A 77 6.36 -6.64 -12.58
C LYS A 77 6.71 -5.62 -13.66
N LEU A 78 8.00 -5.59 -14.02
CA LEU A 78 8.55 -4.85 -15.15
C LEU A 78 8.94 -5.86 -16.24
N ALA A 79 8.56 -5.59 -17.49
CA ALA A 79 8.88 -6.49 -18.59
C ALA A 79 10.39 -6.41 -18.93
N GLY A 80 11.05 -7.54 -18.90
CA GLY A 80 12.43 -7.75 -19.33
C GLY A 80 12.52 -8.38 -20.74
N PRO A 81 13.72 -8.76 -21.21
CA PRO A 81 13.91 -9.39 -22.51
C PRO A 81 13.24 -10.77 -22.58
N SER A 82 12.92 -11.22 -23.79
CA SER A 82 12.52 -12.61 -24.08
C SER A 82 11.46 -13.19 -23.11
N ARG A 83 10.39 -12.44 -22.82
CA ARG A 83 9.31 -12.81 -21.87
C ARG A 83 9.74 -12.97 -20.42
N THR A 84 10.90 -12.46 -20.03
CA THR A 84 11.29 -12.39 -18.63
C THR A 84 10.60 -11.23 -17.92
N TRP A 85 10.57 -11.29 -16.58
CA TRP A 85 10.01 -10.25 -15.73
C TRP A 85 10.99 -9.94 -14.62
N PHE A 86 11.07 -8.66 -14.28
CA PHE A 86 11.75 -8.21 -13.08
C PHE A 86 10.70 -7.79 -12.06
N ASN A 87 10.97 -8.01 -10.79
CA ASN A 87 10.07 -7.67 -9.70
C ASN A 87 10.60 -6.39 -9.04
N LEU A 88 9.83 -5.31 -9.15
CA LEU A 88 10.10 -4.05 -8.50
C LEU A 88 9.33 -3.99 -7.19
N TYR A 89 10.05 -3.96 -6.08
CA TYR A 89 9.56 -3.75 -4.73
C TYR A 89 9.58 -2.26 -4.45
N VAL A 90 8.50 -1.70 -3.93
CA VAL A 90 8.40 -0.29 -3.55
C VAL A 90 7.78 -0.16 -2.17
N VAL A 91 8.41 0.62 -1.31
CA VAL A 91 7.87 1.06 -0.02
C VAL A 91 7.56 2.54 -0.12
N LEU A 92 6.31 2.89 0.12
CA LEU A 92 5.76 4.24 -0.01
C LEU A 92 5.24 4.73 1.33
N ASP A 93 5.65 5.90 1.75
CA ASP A 93 5.01 6.61 2.87
C ASP A 93 3.63 7.13 2.44
N VAL A 94 2.57 6.68 3.13
CA VAL A 94 1.19 6.98 2.74
C VAL A 94 0.83 8.44 2.95
N PHE A 95 1.40 9.11 3.95
CA PHE A 95 1.10 10.51 4.22
C PHE A 95 1.71 11.45 3.18
N SER A 96 2.99 11.30 2.94
CA SER A 96 3.77 12.17 2.04
C SER A 96 3.79 11.73 0.59
N ARG A 97 3.41 10.47 0.28
CA ARG A 97 3.61 9.81 -1.02
C ARG A 97 5.08 9.57 -1.38
N TYR A 98 6.00 9.77 -0.44
CA TYR A 98 7.42 9.60 -0.66
C TYR A 98 7.77 8.12 -0.84
N VAL A 99 8.49 7.78 -1.90
CA VAL A 99 9.08 6.46 -2.05
C VAL A 99 10.28 6.36 -1.12
N VAL A 100 10.09 5.67 0.00
CA VAL A 100 11.08 5.53 1.08
C VAL A 100 12.25 4.67 0.62
N THR A 101 11.94 3.54 0.01
CA THR A 101 12.94 2.63 -0.55
C THR A 101 12.34 1.78 -1.67
N TRP A 102 13.20 1.21 -2.50
CA TRP A 102 12.82 0.32 -3.58
C TRP A 102 13.96 -0.62 -3.95
N LEU A 103 13.62 -1.73 -4.58
CA LEU A 103 14.61 -2.66 -5.13
C LEU A 103 14.05 -3.40 -6.36
N ILE A 104 14.91 -3.83 -7.29
CA ILE A 104 14.55 -4.71 -8.40
C ILE A 104 15.29 -6.03 -8.27
N ALA A 105 14.54 -7.14 -8.40
CA ALA A 105 15.05 -8.50 -8.36
C ALA A 105 14.52 -9.33 -9.52
N ARG A 106 15.26 -10.39 -9.90
CA ARG A 106 14.83 -11.35 -10.94
C ARG A 106 13.71 -12.27 -10.46
N ARG A 107 13.63 -12.54 -9.15
CA ARG A 107 12.63 -13.40 -8.51
C ARG A 107 12.10 -12.74 -7.25
N GLU A 108 10.86 -13.01 -6.92
CA GLU A 108 10.33 -12.64 -5.63
C GLU A 108 10.98 -13.45 -4.52
N SER A 109 11.36 -12.76 -3.43
CA SER A 109 12.03 -13.37 -2.29
C SER A 109 11.61 -12.68 -1.00
N SER A 110 11.21 -13.48 -0.02
CA SER A 110 10.92 -12.99 1.32
C SER A 110 12.15 -12.47 2.05
N ALA A 111 13.32 -13.08 1.79
CA ALA A 111 14.58 -12.59 2.37
C ALA A 111 14.95 -11.20 1.85
N LEU A 112 14.76 -10.93 0.54
CA LEU A 112 14.97 -9.60 -0.02
C LEU A 112 13.98 -8.59 0.54
N ALA A 113 12.71 -8.97 0.68
CA ALA A 113 11.68 -8.12 1.29
C ALA A 113 12.04 -7.76 2.74
N THR A 114 12.44 -8.74 3.55
CA THR A 114 12.84 -8.52 4.94
C THR A 114 14.01 -7.55 5.04
N ARG A 115 15.07 -7.75 4.27
CA ARG A 115 16.25 -6.86 4.24
C ARG A 115 15.92 -5.45 3.74
N LEU A 116 15.04 -5.33 2.74
CA LEU A 116 14.60 -4.04 2.20
C LEU A 116 13.89 -3.22 3.28
N ILE A 117 12.96 -3.84 4.00
CA ILE A 117 12.20 -3.18 5.08
C ILE A 117 13.13 -2.84 6.27
N GLU A 118 13.99 -3.77 6.70
CA GLU A 118 14.98 -3.54 7.75
C GLU A 118 15.86 -2.33 7.45
N HIS A 119 16.40 -2.27 6.23
CA HIS A 119 17.21 -1.14 5.79
C HIS A 119 16.43 0.18 5.77
N ALA A 120 15.16 0.16 5.32
CA ALA A 120 14.30 1.34 5.32
C ALA A 120 14.01 1.85 6.74
N LEU A 121 13.70 0.95 7.69
CA LEU A 121 13.46 1.30 9.08
C LEU A 121 14.67 1.99 9.74
N ILE A 122 15.86 1.44 9.48
CA ILE A 122 17.12 2.03 9.98
C ILE A 122 17.38 3.41 9.33
N ALA A 123 17.23 3.51 8.00
CA ALA A 123 17.52 4.73 7.27
C ALA A 123 16.60 5.90 7.64
N GLU A 124 15.33 5.60 7.96
CA GLU A 124 14.34 6.59 8.39
C GLU A 124 14.36 6.84 9.91
N GLY A 125 15.10 6.04 10.68
CA GLY A 125 15.16 6.17 12.13
C GLY A 125 13.81 5.95 12.79
N ILE A 126 13.13 4.87 12.42
CA ILE A 126 11.80 4.55 12.94
C ILE A 126 11.91 4.05 14.38
N ASP A 127 11.19 4.72 15.29
CA ASP A 127 11.07 4.31 16.68
C ASP A 127 10.07 3.15 16.84
N GLU A 128 10.17 2.44 17.96
CA GLU A 128 9.24 1.38 18.34
C GLU A 128 7.80 1.91 18.41
N ASP A 129 6.83 1.13 17.96
CA ASP A 129 5.39 1.48 17.90
C ASP A 129 5.01 2.75 17.09
N GLN A 130 5.94 3.31 16.31
CA GLN A 130 5.69 4.49 15.50
C GLN A 130 4.99 4.16 14.19
N LEU A 131 5.31 3.03 13.57
CA LEU A 131 4.97 2.71 12.18
C LEU A 131 4.01 1.53 12.06
N THR A 132 3.01 1.68 11.20
CA THR A 132 2.23 0.58 10.64
C THR A 132 2.66 0.32 9.20
N ILE A 133 2.92 -0.94 8.83
CA ILE A 133 3.17 -1.33 7.43
C ILE A 133 1.94 -2.04 6.89
N HIS A 134 1.37 -1.48 5.82
CA HIS A 134 0.26 -2.05 5.07
C HIS A 134 0.76 -2.69 3.77
N ALA A 135 0.31 -3.92 3.49
CA ALA A 135 0.68 -4.67 2.29
C ALA A 135 -0.43 -5.61 1.84
N ASP A 136 -0.37 -6.02 0.59
CA ASP A 136 -1.19 -7.12 0.10
C ASP A 136 -0.78 -8.45 0.74
N ARG A 137 -1.58 -9.52 0.53
CA ARG A 137 -1.29 -10.85 1.07
C ARG A 137 -0.40 -11.69 0.16
N GLY A 138 0.58 -11.08 -0.50
CA GLY A 138 1.59 -11.79 -1.29
C GLY A 138 2.50 -12.68 -0.43
N ALA A 139 3.10 -13.72 -1.01
CA ALA A 139 3.97 -14.64 -0.27
C ALA A 139 5.15 -13.95 0.44
N PRO A 140 5.87 -12.98 -0.16
CA PRO A 140 6.92 -12.24 0.54
C PRO A 140 6.37 -11.43 1.72
N MET A 141 5.15 -10.90 1.60
CA MET A 141 4.51 -10.00 2.57
C MET A 141 3.98 -10.73 3.80
N THR A 142 3.63 -12.00 3.65
CA THR A 142 3.11 -12.86 4.72
C THR A 142 4.18 -13.80 5.28
N SER A 143 5.43 -13.64 4.87
CA SER A 143 6.53 -14.51 5.29
C SER A 143 6.79 -14.43 6.80
N ARG A 144 7.19 -15.57 7.38
CA ARG A 144 7.49 -15.67 8.82
C ARG A 144 8.68 -14.81 9.21
N SER A 145 9.71 -14.70 8.37
CA SER A 145 10.90 -13.88 8.61
C SER A 145 10.58 -12.39 8.72
N LEU A 146 9.78 -11.87 7.78
CA LEU A 146 9.31 -10.48 7.83
C LEU A 146 8.42 -10.25 9.07
N ALA A 147 7.54 -11.21 9.36
CA ALA A 147 6.68 -11.14 10.53
C ALA A 147 7.45 -11.02 11.85
N GLN A 148 8.51 -11.82 11.99
CA GLN A 148 9.37 -11.81 13.17
C GLN A 148 10.19 -10.51 13.27
N LEU A 149 10.75 -10.01 12.15
CA LEU A 149 11.45 -8.73 12.12
C LEU A 149 10.55 -7.60 12.62
N LEU A 150 9.36 -7.45 12.03
CA LEU A 150 8.45 -6.36 12.35
C LEU A 150 7.95 -6.44 13.80
N ALA A 151 7.65 -7.64 14.29
CA ALA A 151 7.27 -7.84 15.69
C ALA A 151 8.42 -7.51 16.67
N GLY A 152 9.67 -7.84 16.29
CA GLY A 152 10.85 -7.51 17.11
C GLY A 152 11.19 -6.02 17.13
N LEU A 153 10.69 -5.24 16.18
CA LEU A 153 10.90 -3.79 16.05
C LEU A 153 9.65 -2.97 16.44
N GLY A 154 8.61 -3.60 17.02
CA GLY A 154 7.38 -2.91 17.40
C GLY A 154 6.59 -2.34 16.21
N VAL A 155 6.81 -2.83 14.99
CA VAL A 155 6.13 -2.34 13.79
C VAL A 155 4.82 -3.10 13.58
N GLU A 156 3.71 -2.38 13.57
CA GLU A 156 2.39 -2.96 13.34
C GLU A 156 2.21 -3.39 11.89
N ARG A 157 1.50 -4.48 11.66
CA ARG A 157 1.18 -4.99 10.33
C ARG A 157 -0.29 -4.91 10.02
N SER A 158 -0.60 -4.41 8.84
CA SER A 158 -1.93 -4.41 8.26
C SER A 158 -1.89 -5.09 6.89
N HIS A 159 -2.95 -5.79 6.53
CA HIS A 159 -3.06 -6.47 5.23
C HIS A 159 -4.37 -6.16 4.54
N SER A 160 -4.31 -6.04 3.21
CA SER A 160 -5.49 -5.99 2.34
C SER A 160 -6.36 -7.22 2.51
N ARG A 161 -7.67 -7.06 2.31
CA ARG A 161 -8.59 -8.20 2.24
C ARG A 161 -8.31 -9.02 0.99
N PRO A 162 -8.52 -10.36 1.01
CA PRO A 162 -8.32 -11.20 -0.16
C PRO A 162 -9.17 -10.73 -1.34
N ARG A 163 -8.55 -10.51 -2.50
CA ARG A 163 -9.20 -10.11 -3.77
C ARG A 163 -9.91 -8.76 -3.74
N VAL A 164 -9.50 -7.84 -2.87
CA VAL A 164 -9.99 -6.46 -2.80
C VAL A 164 -8.84 -5.54 -3.17
N SER A 165 -8.80 -5.08 -4.42
CA SER A 165 -7.74 -4.19 -4.93
C SER A 165 -7.73 -2.83 -4.25
N ASN A 166 -8.90 -2.30 -3.89
CA ASN A 166 -9.01 -0.97 -3.28
C ASN A 166 -8.41 -0.86 -1.86
N ASP A 167 -7.91 -1.95 -1.30
CA ASP A 167 -7.32 -1.93 0.04
C ASP A 167 -5.85 -1.47 0.04
N ASN A 168 -5.18 -1.38 -1.14
CA ASN A 168 -3.82 -0.80 -1.27
C ASN A 168 -3.75 0.30 -2.36
N PRO A 169 -4.59 1.35 -2.26
CA PRO A 169 -4.77 2.32 -3.34
C PRO A 169 -3.53 3.17 -3.62
N PHE A 170 -2.65 3.36 -2.63
CA PHE A 170 -1.48 4.23 -2.75
C PHE A 170 -0.36 3.58 -3.57
N SER A 171 -0.06 2.31 -3.32
CA SER A 171 0.88 1.55 -4.14
C SER A 171 0.37 1.38 -5.57
N GLU A 172 -0.92 1.08 -5.75
CA GLU A 172 -1.54 0.98 -7.08
C GLU A 172 -1.44 2.30 -7.86
N ALA A 173 -1.74 3.44 -7.22
CA ALA A 173 -1.63 4.76 -7.84
C ALA A 173 -0.18 5.11 -8.22
N GLN A 174 0.79 4.76 -7.37
CA GLN A 174 2.21 4.95 -7.64
C GLN A 174 2.66 4.10 -8.84
N PHE A 175 2.29 2.83 -8.91
CA PHE A 175 2.59 1.96 -10.05
C PHE A 175 1.90 2.41 -11.34
N LYS A 176 0.71 2.98 -11.24
CA LYS A 176 0.04 3.60 -12.37
C LYS A 176 0.86 4.80 -12.87
N THR A 177 1.28 5.70 -12.00
CA THR A 177 2.15 6.83 -12.35
C THR A 177 3.44 6.35 -13.02
N LEU A 178 4.08 5.30 -12.49
CA LEU A 178 5.28 4.71 -13.06
C LEU A 178 5.05 4.17 -14.49
N LYS A 179 4.03 3.35 -14.67
CA LYS A 179 3.77 2.67 -15.96
C LYS A 179 3.21 3.59 -17.05
N TYR A 180 2.60 4.70 -16.67
CA TYR A 180 2.07 5.73 -17.58
C TYR A 180 3.02 6.93 -17.75
N CYS A 181 4.21 6.90 -17.12
CA CYS A 181 5.23 7.90 -17.37
C CYS A 181 5.59 7.91 -18.87
N PRO A 182 5.63 9.07 -19.53
CA PRO A 182 5.94 9.14 -20.98
C PRO A 182 7.24 8.44 -21.36
N ASP A 183 8.25 8.48 -20.48
CA ASP A 183 9.56 7.87 -20.71
C ASP A 183 9.63 6.39 -20.29
N TYR A 184 8.48 5.79 -19.91
CA TYR A 184 8.47 4.37 -19.55
C TYR A 184 8.70 3.51 -20.80
N PRO A 185 9.78 2.70 -20.87
CA PRO A 185 10.17 2.02 -22.11
C PRO A 185 9.26 0.83 -22.46
N GLY A 186 8.32 0.46 -21.57
CA GLY A 186 7.46 -0.71 -21.73
C GLY A 186 8.19 -2.04 -21.55
N ARG A 187 9.47 -2.13 -21.99
CA ARG A 187 10.33 -3.31 -21.87
C ARG A 187 11.78 -2.88 -21.67
N PHE A 188 12.46 -3.50 -20.71
CA PHE A 188 13.85 -3.24 -20.38
C PHE A 188 14.78 -4.27 -21.04
N ALA A 189 15.94 -3.83 -21.49
CA ALA A 189 16.96 -4.70 -22.12
C ALA A 189 17.52 -5.72 -21.10
N ASP A 190 17.77 -5.26 -19.88
CA ASP A 190 18.27 -6.07 -18.77
C ASP A 190 17.85 -5.46 -17.41
N ILE A 191 18.27 -6.08 -16.32
CA ILE A 191 17.93 -5.62 -14.98
C ILE A 191 18.65 -4.32 -14.61
N GLU A 192 19.83 -4.06 -15.16
CA GLU A 192 20.60 -2.84 -14.91
C GLU A 192 19.96 -1.64 -15.60
N ALA A 193 19.47 -1.82 -16.83
CA ALA A 193 18.66 -0.80 -17.51
C ALA A 193 17.39 -0.48 -16.71
N ALA A 194 16.71 -1.50 -16.17
CA ALA A 194 15.54 -1.30 -15.32
C ALA A 194 15.89 -0.53 -14.03
N ARG A 195 17.03 -0.85 -13.39
CA ARG A 195 17.51 -0.13 -12.19
C ARG A 195 17.84 1.33 -12.50
N ALA A 196 18.59 1.59 -13.57
CA ALA A 196 18.95 2.94 -13.98
C ALA A 196 17.70 3.80 -14.22
N TRP A 197 16.74 3.26 -14.97
CA TRP A 197 15.49 3.96 -15.23
C TRP A 197 14.68 4.21 -13.95
N CYS A 198 14.52 3.21 -13.08
CA CYS A 198 13.81 3.36 -11.82
C CYS A 198 14.50 4.36 -10.87
N THR A 199 15.84 4.43 -10.87
CA THR A 199 16.57 5.45 -10.12
C THR A 199 16.17 6.87 -10.58
N SER A 200 16.14 7.10 -11.89
CA SER A 200 15.73 8.38 -12.47
C SER A 200 14.27 8.68 -12.19
N PHE A 201 13.38 7.69 -12.37
CA PHE A 201 11.95 7.83 -12.11
C PHE A 201 11.67 8.15 -10.64
N VAL A 202 12.24 7.41 -9.69
CA VAL A 202 12.00 7.65 -8.26
C VAL A 202 12.57 8.98 -7.82
N GLY A 203 13.73 9.39 -8.37
CA GLY A 203 14.29 10.73 -8.17
C GLY A 203 13.32 11.82 -8.59
N TRP A 204 12.81 11.75 -9.83
CA TRP A 204 11.79 12.65 -10.33
C TRP A 204 10.50 12.59 -9.53
N TYR A 205 10.00 11.40 -9.24
CA TYR A 205 8.76 11.21 -8.47
C TYR A 205 8.82 11.85 -7.09
N ASN A 206 9.90 11.68 -6.37
CA ASN A 206 10.06 12.20 -5.03
C ASN A 206 10.33 13.73 -5.00
N HIS A 207 11.04 14.27 -5.97
CA HIS A 207 11.57 15.63 -5.88
C HIS A 207 10.94 16.64 -6.85
N ASP A 208 10.36 16.17 -7.96
CA ASP A 208 9.86 17.06 -9.01
C ASP A 208 8.35 16.88 -9.28
N HIS A 209 7.84 15.64 -9.18
CA HIS A 209 6.43 15.36 -9.41
C HIS A 209 5.55 15.92 -8.29
N ARG A 210 4.49 16.66 -8.68
CA ARG A 210 3.57 17.29 -7.73
C ARG A 210 2.27 16.52 -7.65
N HIS A 211 1.88 16.16 -6.43
CA HIS A 211 0.67 15.38 -6.19
C HIS A 211 -0.50 16.26 -5.75
N GLU A 212 -1.63 16.15 -6.44
CA GLU A 212 -2.86 16.84 -6.07
C GLU A 212 -3.31 16.49 -4.65
N GLY A 213 -3.29 15.21 -4.29
CA GLY A 213 -3.73 14.71 -2.98
C GLY A 213 -2.89 15.16 -1.78
N ILE A 214 -1.76 15.85 -2.00
CA ILE A 214 -0.93 16.49 -0.97
C ILE A 214 -0.73 17.98 -1.24
N GLY A 215 -1.74 18.64 -1.84
CA GLY A 215 -1.71 20.09 -2.06
C GLY A 215 -0.71 20.57 -3.11
N LEU A 216 -0.45 19.77 -4.14
CA LEU A 216 0.50 20.07 -5.20
C LEU A 216 1.94 20.32 -4.71
N PHE A 217 2.32 19.72 -3.58
CA PHE A 217 3.71 19.61 -3.16
C PHE A 217 4.37 18.37 -3.75
N THR A 218 5.69 18.34 -3.74
CA THR A 218 6.42 17.10 -4.04
C THR A 218 6.39 16.18 -2.82
N PRO A 219 6.48 14.84 -3.00
CA PRO A 219 6.60 13.91 -1.89
C PRO A 219 7.68 14.28 -0.89
N ALA A 220 8.86 14.64 -1.37
CA ALA A 220 9.98 15.06 -0.54
C ALA A 220 9.71 16.37 0.24
N ASP A 221 8.95 17.32 -0.31
CA ASP A 221 8.57 18.53 0.42
C ASP A 221 7.69 18.25 1.61
N VAL A 222 6.79 17.27 1.47
CA VAL A 222 5.91 16.85 2.57
C VAL A 222 6.65 15.97 3.57
N HIS A 223 7.41 14.98 3.10
CA HIS A 223 8.13 14.03 3.93
C HIS A 223 9.14 14.71 4.85
N PHE A 224 9.88 15.69 4.35
CA PHE A 224 10.86 16.45 5.12
C PHE A 224 10.31 17.78 5.69
N GLY A 225 9.00 17.99 5.71
CA GLY A 225 8.33 19.12 6.38
C GLY A 225 8.48 20.48 5.68
N ARG A 226 9.11 20.55 4.49
CA ARG A 226 9.32 21.81 3.74
C ARG A 226 8.03 22.43 3.21
N HIS A 227 6.96 21.62 3.03
CA HIS A 227 5.64 22.07 2.58
C HIS A 227 5.08 23.24 3.39
N ARG A 228 5.41 23.37 4.69
CA ARG A 228 4.93 24.48 5.55
C ARG A 228 5.51 25.83 5.09
N ALA A 229 6.81 25.89 4.81
CA ALA A 229 7.46 27.10 4.32
C ALA A 229 7.00 27.46 2.90
N LEU A 230 6.93 26.46 2.03
CA LEU A 230 6.43 26.62 0.65
C LEU A 230 4.96 27.08 0.62
N GLY A 231 4.11 26.56 1.51
CA GLY A 231 2.72 26.96 1.64
C GLY A 231 2.58 28.46 2.00
N ARG A 232 3.42 28.95 2.93
CA ARG A 232 3.46 30.40 3.25
C ARG A 232 3.89 31.27 2.04
N ILE A 233 4.84 30.79 1.25
CA ILE A 233 5.26 31.50 0.02
C ILE A 233 4.11 31.56 -0.99
N ARG A 234 3.43 30.43 -1.21
CA ARG A 234 2.28 30.36 -2.11
C ARG A 234 1.14 31.26 -1.64
N GLN A 235 0.83 31.27 -0.34
CA GLN A 235 -0.21 32.13 0.21
C GLN A 235 0.11 33.61 0.02
N ARG A 236 1.36 34.02 0.30
CA ARG A 236 1.79 35.42 0.06
C ARG A 236 1.62 35.83 -1.41
N ALA A 237 1.96 34.97 -2.36
CA ALA A 237 1.77 35.24 -3.78
C ALA A 237 0.28 35.40 -4.15
N LEU A 238 -0.59 34.56 -3.58
CA LEU A 238 -2.05 34.67 -3.77
C LEU A 238 -2.61 35.95 -3.13
N ASP A 239 -2.14 36.32 -1.95
CA ASP A 239 -2.56 37.51 -1.25
C ASP A 239 -2.17 38.80 -2.01
N ALA A 240 -0.96 38.83 -2.56
CA ALA A 240 -0.50 39.94 -3.43
C ALA A 240 -1.34 40.04 -4.71
N ALA A 241 -1.64 38.90 -5.35
CA ALA A 241 -2.49 38.86 -6.53
C ALA A 241 -3.92 39.31 -6.23
N TYR A 242 -4.47 38.90 -5.08
CA TYR A 242 -5.80 39.34 -4.62
C TYR A 242 -5.85 40.83 -4.32
N ALA A 243 -4.81 41.38 -3.67
CA ALA A 243 -4.73 42.81 -3.38
C ALA A 243 -4.68 43.66 -4.65
N SER A 244 -3.97 43.17 -5.70
CA SER A 244 -3.83 43.89 -6.97
C SER A 244 -5.06 43.75 -7.89
N HIS A 245 -5.75 42.61 -7.84
CA HIS A 245 -6.83 42.27 -8.76
C HIS A 245 -7.95 41.46 -8.07
N PRO A 246 -8.67 42.04 -7.08
CA PRO A 246 -9.69 41.35 -6.35
C PRO A 246 -10.86 40.87 -7.24
N GLU A 247 -11.12 41.57 -8.34
CA GLU A 247 -12.15 41.24 -9.32
C GLU A 247 -11.96 39.89 -10.02
N ARG A 248 -10.74 39.34 -10.02
CA ARG A 248 -10.44 38.02 -10.61
C ARG A 248 -10.84 36.87 -9.70
N PHE A 249 -11.12 37.13 -8.43
CA PHE A 249 -11.36 36.11 -7.40
C PHE A 249 -12.85 36.09 -7.00
N VAL A 250 -13.67 35.50 -7.84
CA VAL A 250 -15.13 35.45 -7.69
C VAL A 250 -15.60 34.83 -6.35
N ARG A 251 -14.77 33.96 -5.75
CA ARG A 251 -15.06 33.29 -4.47
C ARG A 251 -14.43 33.98 -3.25
N GLY A 252 -13.97 35.21 -3.40
CA GLY A 252 -13.24 35.95 -2.37
C GLY A 252 -11.75 35.60 -2.28
N ARG A 253 -11.09 35.95 -1.19
CA ARG A 253 -9.65 35.76 -0.98
C ARG A 253 -9.25 34.28 -1.17
N PRO A 254 -8.29 33.97 -2.04
CA PRO A 254 -7.90 32.60 -2.32
C PRO A 254 -7.04 32.02 -1.20
N SER A 255 -7.12 30.69 -1.01
CA SER A 255 -6.25 29.94 -0.11
C SER A 255 -5.33 29.01 -0.92
N ALA A 256 -4.06 28.97 -0.53
CA ALA A 256 -3.12 28.03 -1.13
C ALA A 256 -3.48 26.59 -0.82
N PRO A 257 -3.35 25.65 -1.78
CA PRO A 257 -3.52 24.23 -1.50
C PRO A 257 -2.62 23.78 -0.34
N SER A 258 -3.16 22.98 0.56
CA SER A 258 -2.47 22.47 1.74
C SER A 258 -2.44 20.95 1.77
N VAL A 259 -1.50 20.39 2.53
CA VAL A 259 -1.47 18.96 2.83
C VAL A 259 -2.67 18.63 3.73
N PRO A 260 -3.41 17.54 3.46
CA PRO A 260 -4.51 17.13 4.32
C PRO A 260 -3.98 16.78 5.73
N PRO A 261 -4.78 17.03 6.78
CA PRO A 261 -4.35 16.77 8.16
C PRO A 261 -4.19 15.28 8.46
N GLU A 262 -4.88 14.43 7.70
CA GLU A 262 -4.83 12.98 7.84
C GLU A 262 -5.08 12.28 6.50
N VAL A 263 -4.50 11.11 6.34
CA VAL A 263 -4.65 10.25 5.16
C VAL A 263 -5.04 8.86 5.62
N TRP A 264 -6.03 8.27 4.97
CA TRP A 264 -6.59 6.99 5.34
C TRP A 264 -6.46 5.93 4.25
N ILE A 265 -6.17 4.71 4.66
CA ILE A 265 -6.56 3.51 3.93
C ILE A 265 -7.91 3.08 4.50
N ASN A 266 -8.97 3.06 3.67
CA ASN A 266 -10.34 2.74 4.06
C ASN A 266 -10.88 3.61 5.22
N ARG A 267 -11.06 4.90 4.97
CA ARG A 267 -11.62 5.83 5.96
C ARG A 267 -12.97 5.29 6.50
N PRO A 268 -13.15 5.23 7.84
CA PRO A 268 -14.45 4.91 8.42
C PRO A 268 -15.51 5.91 7.99
N THR A 269 -16.77 5.47 7.89
CA THR A 269 -17.90 6.39 7.72
C THR A 269 -18.07 7.25 8.98
N ASP A 270 -18.60 8.48 8.84
CA ASP A 270 -18.76 9.41 9.96
C ASP A 270 -19.60 8.82 11.11
N ALA A 271 -20.55 7.92 10.81
CA ALA A 271 -21.32 7.18 11.81
C ALA A 271 -20.44 6.26 12.68
N ILE A 272 -19.37 5.70 12.14
CA ILE A 272 -18.44 4.85 12.88
C ILE A 272 -17.46 5.70 13.68
N LEU A 273 -17.02 6.84 13.15
CA LEU A 273 -16.14 7.80 13.84
C LEU A 273 -16.83 8.42 15.06
N SER A 274 -18.15 8.68 14.98
CA SER A 274 -18.92 9.23 16.10
C SER A 274 -19.26 8.21 17.19
N ALA A 275 -19.22 6.90 16.88
CA ALA A 275 -19.49 5.80 17.81
C ALA A 275 -18.23 5.25 18.51
N ALA A 276 -17.03 5.63 18.08
CA ALA A 276 -15.78 5.17 18.67
C ALA A 276 -15.47 5.94 19.97
N PRO A 277 -15.00 5.26 21.05
CA PRO A 277 -14.48 5.97 22.21
C PRO A 277 -13.32 6.87 21.82
N PRO A 278 -13.06 7.98 22.56
CA PRO A 278 -11.97 8.89 22.22
C PRO A 278 -10.65 8.12 22.15
N ALA A 279 -9.97 8.29 21.02
CA ALA A 279 -8.68 7.64 20.79
C ALA A 279 -7.70 7.99 21.91
N THR A 280 -6.98 6.98 22.39
CA THR A 280 -5.83 7.16 23.27
C THR A 280 -4.89 8.19 22.63
N PRO A 281 -4.38 9.19 23.37
CA PRO A 281 -3.57 10.24 22.78
C PRO A 281 -2.34 9.62 22.11
N SER A 282 -2.20 9.85 20.82
CA SER A 282 -1.00 9.51 20.06
C SER A 282 0.23 10.18 20.71
N PRO A 283 1.41 9.56 20.66
CA PRO A 283 2.63 10.19 21.15
C PRO A 283 2.77 11.58 20.50
N GLN A 284 3.13 12.56 21.32
CA GLN A 284 3.22 13.95 20.90
C GLN A 284 4.25 14.08 19.77
N PRO A 285 3.99 14.93 18.75
CA PRO A 285 4.97 15.18 17.71
C PRO A 285 6.24 15.75 18.37
N PHE A 286 7.37 15.22 17.94
CA PHE A 286 8.71 15.68 18.31
C PHE A 286 8.77 17.21 18.29
N ARG A 287 8.92 17.85 19.44
CA ARG A 287 9.21 19.28 19.56
C ARG A 287 10.68 19.49 19.20
N GLY A 288 10.99 19.41 17.92
CA GLY A 288 12.18 20.07 17.42
C GLY A 288 11.98 21.58 17.61
N GLU A 289 12.85 22.21 18.34
CA GLU A 289 12.84 23.65 18.57
C GLU A 289 12.64 24.39 17.25
N ALA A 290 11.52 25.09 17.16
CA ALA A 290 11.26 26.01 16.07
C ALA A 290 12.15 27.24 16.24
N GLY A 291 13.44 27.07 15.90
CA GLY A 291 14.33 28.21 15.72
C GLY A 291 13.79 29.09 14.61
N GLU A 292 13.52 30.34 14.95
CA GLU A 292 13.12 31.40 14.03
C GLU A 292 14.13 31.51 12.88
N LEU A 293 13.80 30.96 11.73
CA LEU A 293 14.49 31.18 10.48
C LEU A 293 13.77 32.26 9.67
N GLU A 294 13.62 33.43 10.26
CA GLU A 294 13.25 34.61 9.49
C GLU A 294 14.50 35.10 8.74
N GLY A 295 14.45 35.11 7.41
CA GLY A 295 15.35 35.87 6.55
C GLY A 295 16.52 35.12 5.90
N ARG A 296 16.66 33.81 6.04
CA ARG A 296 17.67 33.06 5.26
C ARG A 296 17.06 32.49 3.96
N PRO A 297 17.79 32.59 2.82
CA PRO A 297 17.36 31.89 1.61
C PRO A 297 17.26 30.41 1.90
N ILE A 298 16.15 29.78 1.48
CA ILE A 298 15.95 28.33 1.60
C ILE A 298 17.11 27.66 0.85
N PRO A 299 17.97 26.87 1.50
CA PRO A 299 19.04 26.19 0.80
C PRO A 299 18.45 25.31 -0.28
N ALA A 300 19.13 25.27 -1.45
CA ALA A 300 18.74 24.39 -2.53
C ALA A 300 18.55 22.96 -1.98
N PRO A 301 17.52 22.22 -2.43
CA PRO A 301 17.20 20.92 -1.89
C PRO A 301 18.42 20.01 -2.02
N GLN A 302 19.03 19.62 -0.90
CA GLN A 302 19.88 18.44 -0.92
C GLN A 302 18.98 17.29 -1.34
N ARG A 303 19.17 16.78 -2.56
CA ARG A 303 18.51 15.57 -3.07
C ARG A 303 19.00 14.39 -2.22
N ARG A 304 18.38 14.14 -1.07
CA ARG A 304 18.50 12.83 -0.45
C ARG A 304 17.85 11.86 -1.42
N GLN A 305 18.68 11.08 -2.08
CA GLN A 305 18.19 9.96 -2.88
C GLN A 305 17.57 8.94 -1.90
N PRO A 306 16.43 8.34 -2.26
CA PRO A 306 15.91 7.22 -1.49
C PRO A 306 17.02 6.17 -1.38
N ALA A 307 17.07 5.47 -0.26
CA ALA A 307 18.06 4.44 -0.04
C ALA A 307 17.94 3.38 -1.15
N VAL A 308 18.83 3.46 -2.13
CA VAL A 308 18.96 2.43 -3.17
C VAL A 308 19.71 1.28 -2.51
N PHE A 309 19.12 0.12 -2.51
CA PHE A 309 19.75 -1.09 -1.99
C PHE A 309 21.01 -1.39 -2.82
N PRO A 310 22.22 -1.43 -2.22
CA PRO A 310 23.46 -1.59 -2.98
C PRO A 310 23.47 -2.93 -3.73
N PRO A 311 24.00 -2.96 -4.97
CA PRO A 311 24.04 -4.17 -5.80
C PRO A 311 24.83 -5.34 -5.20
N SER A 312 25.80 -5.06 -4.33
CA SER A 312 26.64 -6.05 -3.64
C SER A 312 25.84 -7.04 -2.77
N ASP A 313 24.67 -6.64 -2.28
CA ASP A 313 23.87 -7.46 -1.40
C ASP A 313 22.89 -8.40 -2.13
N LEU A 314 22.81 -8.30 -3.46
CA LEU A 314 21.97 -9.15 -4.31
C LEU A 314 22.63 -10.46 -4.74
N ALA A 315 23.91 -10.65 -4.44
CA ALA A 315 24.72 -11.78 -4.93
C ALA A 315 24.52 -13.11 -4.16
N LEU A 316 23.66 -13.17 -3.14
CA LEU A 316 23.53 -14.35 -2.27
C LEU A 316 22.37 -15.29 -2.61
N THR A 317 21.81 -15.24 -3.82
CA THR A 317 20.82 -16.23 -4.28
C THR A 317 21.02 -16.56 -5.75
N SER A 318 22.08 -17.30 -6.05
CA SER A 318 22.20 -18.12 -7.26
C SER A 318 21.56 -19.49 -7.04
#